data_995e5cebb444935d5ea1e987ce0c0d99
#
_entry.id   995e5cebb444935d5ea1e987ce0c0d99
#
_cell.length_a   1.000
_cell.length_b   1.000
_cell.length_c   1.000
_cell.angle_alpha   90.00
_cell.angle_beta   90.00
_cell.angle_gamma   90.00
#
_symmetry.space_group_name_H-M   'P 1'
#
loop_
_entity.id
_entity.type
_entity.pdbx_description
1 polymer ?
#
loop_
_entity_poly.entity_id
_entity_poly.type
_entity_poly.pdbx_seq_one_letter_code
_entity_poly.pdbx_strand_id
1 'polypeptide(L)'
;MMLHGLALASLITQCAPGVAPSTMAAIVQVESGGNPFAIDDNTTRRSYYPGDRASAEALVSQLTRVGHLVDAGIAQIDSMNFARLGVNVHTIFDPCTNLRAGSEILSSDYDFAKHRYGNGQIALRHAIGMYNTGRLDAGAGYVRQVLTAAGIYEQYGAMPPIAVEREATRSSLLVRVPVARHGSPHTAHKFISPSRAPILVTIARTAQLTIF
;
A
#
# COMPACT_ATOMS: atom_id res chain seq x y z
N MET A 1 -10.17 -0.07 19.92
CA MET A 1 -8.88 -0.33 20.62
C MET A 1 -7.77 -0.27 19.59
N MET A 2 -6.79 0.63 19.77
CA MET A 2 -5.64 0.76 18.88
C MET A 2 -4.61 -0.35 19.13
N LEU A 3 -4.01 -0.89 18.08
CA LEU A 3 -2.95 -1.92 18.16
C LEU A 3 -1.58 -1.26 17.99
N HIS A 4 -0.72 -1.35 19.01
CA HIS A 4 0.60 -0.74 19.01
C HIS A 4 1.67 -1.65 19.66
N GLY A 5 2.93 -1.31 19.44
CA GLY A 5 4.07 -1.90 20.13
C GLY A 5 4.17 -3.42 19.95
N LEU A 6 4.43 -4.13 21.05
CA LEU A 6 4.64 -5.58 21.02
C LEU A 6 3.41 -6.36 20.56
N ALA A 7 2.19 -5.90 20.87
CA ALA A 7 0.97 -6.58 20.45
C ALA A 7 0.81 -6.52 18.91
N LEU A 8 1.07 -5.37 18.30
CA LEU A 8 1.06 -5.23 16.84
C LEU A 8 2.19 -6.04 16.21
N ALA A 9 3.40 -5.99 16.72
CA ALA A 9 4.54 -6.73 16.20
C ALA A 9 4.30 -8.25 16.21
N SER A 10 3.75 -8.78 17.33
CA SER A 10 3.38 -10.20 17.43
C SER A 10 2.33 -10.60 16.40
N LEU A 11 1.29 -9.77 16.24
CA LEU A 11 0.23 -10.01 15.28
C LEU A 11 0.75 -9.99 13.84
N ILE A 12 1.61 -9.03 13.50
CA ILE A 12 2.24 -8.95 12.17
C ILE A 12 3.07 -10.21 11.90
N THR A 13 3.91 -10.63 12.85
CA THR A 13 4.73 -11.84 12.70
C THR A 13 3.87 -13.08 12.41
N GLN A 14 2.72 -13.18 13.04
CA GLN A 14 1.81 -14.31 12.86
C GLN A 14 1.02 -14.24 11.56
N CYS A 15 0.55 -13.05 11.19
CA CYS A 15 -0.47 -12.89 10.14
C CYS A 15 0.10 -12.40 8.78
N ALA A 16 1.30 -11.81 8.80
CA ALA A 16 1.97 -11.25 7.63
C ALA A 16 3.44 -11.71 7.51
N PRO A 17 3.72 -13.03 7.55
CA PRO A 17 5.10 -13.54 7.61
C PRO A 17 5.92 -13.24 6.35
N GLY A 18 5.27 -12.86 5.25
CA GLY A 18 5.94 -12.47 3.99
C GLY A 18 6.57 -11.07 4.00
N VAL A 19 6.31 -10.28 5.05
CA VAL A 19 6.84 -8.91 5.21
C VAL A 19 7.46 -8.75 6.58
N ALA A 20 8.62 -8.11 6.64
CA ALA A 20 9.27 -7.85 7.92
C ALA A 20 8.35 -7.06 8.86
N PRO A 21 8.27 -7.44 10.13
CA PRO A 21 7.39 -6.81 11.11
C PRO A 21 7.57 -5.30 11.21
N SER A 22 8.81 -4.79 11.10
CA SER A 22 9.09 -3.35 11.13
C SER A 22 8.54 -2.61 9.91
N THR A 23 8.58 -3.22 8.74
CA THR A 23 8.01 -2.64 7.51
C THR A 23 6.49 -2.56 7.59
N MET A 24 5.86 -3.67 7.98
CA MET A 24 4.40 -3.71 8.07
C MET A 24 3.89 -2.81 9.19
N ALA A 25 4.59 -2.74 10.33
CA ALA A 25 4.24 -1.83 11.42
C ALA A 25 4.33 -0.36 11.01
N ALA A 26 5.33 0.01 10.21
CA ALA A 26 5.45 1.37 9.68
C ALA A 26 4.31 1.72 8.73
N ILE A 27 3.92 0.79 7.86
CA ILE A 27 2.74 0.95 6.99
C ILE A 27 1.49 1.12 7.84
N VAL A 28 1.22 0.23 8.78
CA VAL A 28 0.07 0.33 9.71
C VAL A 28 0.03 1.67 10.44
N GLN A 29 1.19 2.16 10.90
CA GLN A 29 1.26 3.46 11.58
C GLN A 29 0.84 4.61 10.66
N VAL A 30 1.22 4.57 9.38
CA VAL A 30 0.87 5.61 8.40
C VAL A 30 -0.58 5.50 7.96
N GLU A 31 -1.07 4.27 7.75
CA GLU A 31 -2.40 4.01 7.20
C GLU A 31 -3.53 4.30 8.19
N SER A 32 -3.42 3.82 9.42
CA SER A 32 -4.53 3.87 10.38
C SER A 32 -4.12 4.30 11.80
N GLY A 33 -2.81 4.50 12.05
CA GLY A 33 -2.30 4.64 13.40
C GLY A 33 -2.59 3.42 14.28
N GLY A 34 -2.76 2.23 13.67
CA GLY A 34 -3.09 1.00 14.39
C GLY A 34 -4.58 0.82 14.70
N ASN A 35 -5.46 1.60 14.09
CA ASN A 35 -6.91 1.44 14.26
C ASN A 35 -7.48 0.36 13.34
N PRO A 36 -8.00 -0.78 13.87
CA PRO A 36 -8.54 -1.85 13.05
C PRO A 36 -9.86 -1.50 12.37
N PHE A 37 -10.54 -0.43 12.79
CA PHE A 37 -11.85 -0.01 12.28
C PHE A 37 -11.79 1.29 11.48
N ALA A 38 -10.59 1.77 11.12
CA ALA A 38 -10.44 2.94 10.28
C ALA A 38 -11.01 2.67 8.88
N ILE A 39 -11.69 3.68 8.32
CA ILE A 39 -12.29 3.65 6.99
C ILE A 39 -12.02 4.99 6.32
N ASP A 40 -11.42 4.98 5.14
CA ASP A 40 -11.29 6.14 4.28
C ASP A 40 -12.18 5.97 3.05
N ASP A 41 -13.12 6.89 2.86
CA ASP A 41 -13.99 6.97 1.69
C ASP A 41 -13.28 7.77 0.60
N ASN A 42 -12.70 7.08 -0.36
CA ASN A 42 -11.95 7.65 -1.48
C ASN A 42 -12.83 8.47 -2.43
N THR A 43 -14.14 8.19 -2.46
CA THR A 43 -15.10 8.91 -3.30
C THR A 43 -15.40 10.30 -2.76
N THR A 44 -15.58 10.42 -1.46
CA THR A 44 -15.92 11.70 -0.80
C THR A 44 -14.74 12.34 -0.08
N ARG A 45 -13.61 11.64 0.05
CA ARG A 45 -12.41 12.04 0.79
C ARG A 45 -12.68 12.27 2.28
N ARG A 46 -13.49 11.39 2.87
CA ARG A 46 -13.84 11.45 4.29
C ARG A 46 -13.31 10.22 5.01
N SER A 47 -12.72 10.46 6.17
CA SER A 47 -12.28 9.40 7.08
C SER A 47 -13.31 9.18 8.18
N TYR A 48 -13.49 7.93 8.55
CA TYR A 48 -14.42 7.50 9.59
C TYR A 48 -13.70 6.57 10.57
N TYR A 49 -14.06 6.66 11.84
CA TYR A 49 -13.44 5.89 12.92
C TYR A 49 -14.52 5.25 13.80
N PRO A 50 -15.25 4.24 13.30
CA PRO A 50 -16.24 3.52 14.10
C PRO A 50 -15.66 2.96 15.40
N GLY A 51 -16.49 2.91 16.45
CA GLY A 51 -16.05 2.45 17.77
C GLY A 51 -15.91 0.93 17.88
N ASP A 52 -16.56 0.19 16.97
CA ASP A 52 -16.61 -1.26 16.97
C ASP A 52 -16.72 -1.83 15.56
N ARG A 53 -16.52 -3.15 15.46
CA ARG A 53 -16.52 -3.88 14.21
C ARG A 53 -17.90 -3.84 13.51
N ALA A 54 -18.99 -4.01 14.24
CA ALA A 54 -20.31 -4.06 13.64
C ALA A 54 -20.67 -2.74 12.96
N SER A 55 -20.36 -1.62 13.62
CA SER A 55 -20.51 -0.27 13.05
C SER A 55 -19.62 -0.06 11.82
N ALA A 56 -18.39 -0.57 11.83
CA ALA A 56 -17.48 -0.49 10.68
C ALA A 56 -18.01 -1.30 9.49
N GLU A 57 -18.43 -2.54 9.71
CA GLU A 57 -19.02 -3.41 8.68
C GLU A 57 -20.28 -2.78 8.07
N ALA A 58 -21.17 -2.23 8.89
CA ALA A 58 -22.39 -1.57 8.44
C ALA A 58 -22.07 -0.35 7.55
N LEU A 59 -21.11 0.47 7.96
CA LEU A 59 -20.73 1.66 7.22
C LEU A 59 -20.10 1.31 5.85
N VAL A 60 -19.13 0.38 5.80
CA VAL A 60 -18.53 -0.07 4.52
C VAL A 60 -19.58 -0.68 3.62
N SER A 61 -20.50 -1.51 4.17
CA SER A 61 -21.62 -2.08 3.40
C SER A 61 -22.53 -1.01 2.82
N GLN A 62 -22.79 0.06 3.57
CA GLN A 62 -23.59 1.19 3.09
C GLN A 62 -22.88 1.95 1.97
N LEU A 63 -21.61 2.31 2.17
CA LEU A 63 -20.83 3.09 1.21
C LEU A 63 -20.62 2.33 -0.10
N THR A 64 -20.21 1.06 -0.03
CA THR A 64 -19.96 0.24 -1.23
C THR A 64 -21.24 -0.07 -2.01
N ARG A 65 -22.40 -0.21 -1.34
CA ARG A 65 -23.69 -0.42 -1.99
C ARG A 65 -24.12 0.78 -2.85
N VAL A 66 -23.72 1.99 -2.48
CA VAL A 66 -24.00 3.20 -3.28
C VAL A 66 -22.84 3.55 -4.24
N GLY A 67 -21.87 2.63 -4.41
CA GLY A 67 -20.80 2.73 -5.39
C GLY A 67 -19.58 3.51 -4.91
N HIS A 68 -19.44 3.79 -3.61
CA HIS A 68 -18.22 4.40 -3.09
C HIS A 68 -17.08 3.39 -3.03
N LEU A 69 -15.88 3.88 -3.24
CA LEU A 69 -14.64 3.15 -3.02
C LEU A 69 -14.08 3.52 -1.66
N VAL A 70 -13.72 2.51 -0.88
CA VAL A 70 -13.24 2.72 0.49
C VAL A 70 -11.97 1.92 0.75
N ASP A 71 -11.08 2.49 1.55
CA ASP A 71 -9.99 1.77 2.20
C ASP A 71 -10.45 1.39 3.61
N ALA A 72 -10.19 0.15 4.03
CA ALA A 72 -10.74 -0.37 5.28
C ALA A 72 -9.72 -1.14 6.12
N GLY A 73 -9.81 -0.94 7.43
CA GLY A 73 -9.08 -1.69 8.44
C GLY A 73 -7.67 -1.18 8.72
N ILE A 74 -6.90 -1.98 9.48
CA ILE A 74 -5.63 -1.55 10.06
C ILE A 74 -4.54 -1.21 9.01
N ALA A 75 -4.55 -1.87 7.86
CA ALA A 75 -3.63 -1.65 6.74
C ALA A 75 -4.31 -0.97 5.54
N GLN A 76 -5.52 -0.43 5.72
CA GLN A 76 -6.29 0.35 4.75
C GLN A 76 -6.37 -0.34 3.37
N ILE A 77 -7.08 -1.46 3.32
CA ILE A 77 -7.25 -2.24 2.09
C ILE A 77 -8.37 -1.66 1.24
N ASP A 78 -8.06 -1.30 -0.01
CA ASP A 78 -9.05 -0.80 -0.98
C ASP A 78 -10.11 -1.88 -1.29
N SER A 79 -11.37 -1.50 -1.24
CA SER A 79 -12.53 -2.35 -1.50
C SER A 79 -12.52 -3.01 -2.89
N MET A 80 -11.86 -2.42 -3.87
CA MET A 80 -11.66 -3.03 -5.19
C MET A 80 -10.79 -4.30 -5.13
N ASN A 81 -9.95 -4.42 -4.13
CA ASN A 81 -9.08 -5.58 -3.95
C ASN A 81 -9.74 -6.72 -3.15
N PHE A 82 -10.91 -6.49 -2.54
CA PHE A 82 -11.53 -7.46 -1.63
C PHE A 82 -11.75 -8.84 -2.26
N ALA A 83 -12.39 -8.88 -3.42
CA ALA A 83 -12.70 -10.14 -4.09
C ALA A 83 -11.42 -10.93 -4.46
N ARG A 84 -10.41 -10.23 -4.96
CA ARG A 84 -9.13 -10.84 -5.35
C ARG A 84 -8.34 -11.36 -4.15
N LEU A 85 -8.39 -10.65 -3.01
CA LEU A 85 -7.73 -11.05 -1.75
C LEU A 85 -8.54 -12.06 -0.95
N GLY A 86 -9.73 -12.48 -1.44
CA GLY A 86 -10.60 -13.41 -0.72
C GLY A 86 -11.15 -12.82 0.58
N VAL A 87 -11.28 -11.51 0.67
CA VAL A 87 -11.87 -10.81 1.83
C VAL A 87 -13.20 -10.15 1.46
N ASN A 88 -13.97 -9.79 2.44
CA ASN A 88 -15.25 -9.10 2.28
C ASN A 88 -15.51 -8.18 3.47
N VAL A 89 -16.63 -7.48 3.47
CA VAL A 89 -17.00 -6.50 4.51
C VAL A 89 -17.04 -7.10 5.92
N HIS A 90 -17.29 -8.42 6.05
CA HIS A 90 -17.35 -9.11 7.34
C HIS A 90 -15.97 -9.60 7.80
N THR A 91 -15.00 -9.73 6.94
CA THR A 91 -13.67 -10.26 7.30
C THR A 91 -12.58 -9.19 7.31
N ILE A 92 -12.80 -8.06 6.60
CA ILE A 92 -11.77 -7.05 6.42
C ILE A 92 -11.37 -6.34 7.73
N PHE A 93 -12.25 -6.29 8.72
CA PHE A 93 -11.99 -5.66 10.02
C PHE A 93 -11.38 -6.62 11.06
N ASP A 94 -11.15 -7.90 10.69
CA ASP A 94 -10.28 -8.77 11.46
C ASP A 94 -8.83 -8.36 11.24
N PRO A 95 -8.08 -7.96 12.27
CA PRO A 95 -6.73 -7.42 12.09
C PRO A 95 -5.76 -8.40 11.43
N CYS A 96 -5.89 -9.70 11.71
CA CYS A 96 -5.02 -10.71 11.09
C CYS A 96 -5.32 -10.86 9.59
N THR A 97 -6.59 -10.91 9.23
CA THR A 97 -7.04 -10.97 7.84
C THR A 97 -6.60 -9.73 7.06
N ASN A 98 -6.73 -8.55 7.66
CA ASN A 98 -6.35 -7.29 7.05
C ASN A 98 -4.83 -7.16 6.86
N LEU A 99 -4.04 -7.55 7.87
CA LEU A 99 -2.57 -7.57 7.77
C LEU A 99 -2.08 -8.56 6.70
N ARG A 100 -2.71 -9.74 6.60
CA ARG A 100 -2.40 -10.70 5.54
C ARG A 100 -2.67 -10.09 4.16
N ALA A 101 -3.82 -9.45 3.99
CA ALA A 101 -4.19 -8.79 2.74
C ALA A 101 -3.19 -7.68 2.37
N GLY A 102 -2.80 -6.82 3.33
CA GLY A 102 -1.80 -5.78 3.12
C GLY A 102 -0.41 -6.33 2.78
N SER A 103 0.00 -7.41 3.46
CA SER A 103 1.24 -8.12 3.16
C SER A 103 1.26 -8.69 1.74
N GLU A 104 0.14 -9.25 1.27
CA GLU A 104 0.01 -9.77 -0.09
C GLU A 104 0.11 -8.66 -1.14
N ILE A 105 -0.52 -7.50 -0.88
CA ILE A 105 -0.38 -6.31 -1.74
C ILE A 105 1.09 -5.89 -1.83
N LEU A 106 1.74 -5.65 -0.70
CA LEU A 106 3.12 -5.17 -0.69
C LEU A 106 4.10 -6.15 -1.35
N SER A 107 3.92 -7.46 -1.11
CA SER A 107 4.76 -8.49 -1.73
C SER A 107 4.58 -8.51 -3.25
N SER A 108 3.35 -8.39 -3.74
CA SER A 108 3.06 -8.31 -5.17
C SER A 108 3.65 -7.06 -5.81
N ASP A 109 3.53 -5.90 -5.14
CA ASP A 109 4.11 -4.64 -5.59
C ASP A 109 5.65 -4.71 -5.64
N TYR A 110 6.25 -5.39 -4.66
CA TYR A 110 7.69 -5.64 -4.66
C TYR A 110 8.11 -6.54 -5.82
N ASP A 111 7.37 -7.63 -6.06
CA ASP A 111 7.61 -8.51 -7.19
C ASP A 111 7.54 -7.75 -8.53
N PHE A 112 6.59 -6.84 -8.66
CA PHE A 112 6.49 -5.99 -9.83
C PHE A 112 7.68 -5.03 -9.94
N ALA A 113 8.01 -4.31 -8.87
CA ALA A 113 9.07 -3.32 -8.85
C ALA A 113 10.46 -3.94 -9.12
N LYS A 114 10.73 -5.14 -8.62
CA LYS A 114 12.04 -5.80 -8.83
C LYS A 114 12.34 -6.14 -10.28
N HIS A 115 11.34 -6.32 -11.14
CA HIS A 115 11.57 -6.54 -12.58
C HIS A 115 12.24 -5.34 -13.24
N ARG A 116 11.99 -4.13 -12.74
CA ARG A 116 12.58 -2.89 -13.27
C ARG A 116 13.84 -2.46 -12.52
N TYR A 117 13.87 -2.62 -11.20
CA TYR A 117 14.90 -2.04 -10.32
C TYR A 117 15.84 -3.07 -9.72
N GLY A 118 15.67 -4.35 -10.04
CA GLY A 118 16.39 -5.44 -9.36
C GLY A 118 15.94 -5.63 -7.91
N ASN A 119 16.48 -6.64 -7.26
CA ASN A 119 16.20 -6.87 -5.84
C ASN A 119 16.84 -5.79 -4.97
N GLY A 120 16.21 -5.43 -3.87
CA GLY A 120 16.79 -4.60 -2.84
C GLY A 120 15.97 -3.34 -2.50
N GLN A 121 16.66 -2.36 -1.93
CA GLN A 121 16.06 -1.18 -1.32
C GLN A 121 15.29 -0.30 -2.30
N ILE A 122 15.79 -0.18 -3.53
CA ILE A 122 15.14 0.65 -4.55
C ILE A 122 13.78 0.04 -4.91
N ALA A 123 13.74 -1.26 -5.22
CA ALA A 123 12.48 -1.95 -5.51
C ALA A 123 11.50 -1.85 -4.34
N LEU A 124 11.99 -1.99 -3.09
CA LEU A 124 11.11 -1.88 -1.92
C LEU A 124 10.52 -0.48 -1.74
N ARG A 125 11.29 0.57 -1.97
CA ARG A 125 10.77 1.95 -1.95
C ARG A 125 9.68 2.16 -3.00
N HIS A 126 9.88 1.63 -4.21
CA HIS A 126 8.85 1.67 -5.25
C HIS A 126 7.62 0.84 -4.87
N ALA A 127 7.79 -0.34 -4.30
CA ALA A 127 6.68 -1.17 -3.79
C ALA A 127 5.87 -0.44 -2.69
N ILE A 128 6.54 0.21 -1.75
CA ILE A 128 5.86 1.04 -0.73
C ILE A 128 5.09 2.19 -1.41
N GLY A 129 5.67 2.84 -2.40
CA GLY A 129 4.97 3.88 -3.18
C GLY A 129 3.76 3.33 -3.94
N MET A 130 3.88 2.13 -4.52
CA MET A 130 2.80 1.42 -5.20
C MET A 130 1.67 1.04 -4.24
N TYR A 131 1.99 0.60 -3.04
CA TYR A 131 0.99 0.25 -2.01
C TYR A 131 -0.07 1.34 -1.83
N ASN A 132 0.35 2.60 -1.81
CA ASN A 132 -0.56 3.74 -1.67
C ASN A 132 -1.17 4.21 -3.01
N THR A 133 -0.41 4.11 -4.12
CA THR A 133 -0.79 4.79 -5.37
C THR A 133 -1.21 3.85 -6.50
N GLY A 134 -0.92 2.56 -6.38
CA GLY A 134 -1.07 1.59 -7.48
C GLY A 134 -0.12 1.84 -8.65
N ARG A 135 0.88 2.73 -8.54
CA ARG A 135 1.75 3.16 -9.64
C ARG A 135 3.22 3.07 -9.26
N LEU A 136 4.02 2.45 -10.14
CA LEU A 136 5.44 2.13 -9.90
C LEU A 136 6.30 3.34 -9.53
N ASP A 137 6.08 4.48 -10.16
CA ASP A 137 6.94 5.66 -10.04
C ASP A 137 6.23 6.82 -9.32
N ALA A 138 5.32 6.49 -8.39
CA ALA A 138 4.55 7.46 -7.62
C ALA A 138 4.70 7.23 -6.10
N GLY A 139 4.09 8.10 -5.28
CA GLY A 139 4.00 7.89 -3.84
C GLY A 139 5.24 8.29 -3.03
N ALA A 140 6.17 9.09 -3.57
CA ALA A 140 7.38 9.52 -2.85
C ALA A 140 7.09 10.17 -1.48
N GLY A 141 5.98 10.90 -1.35
CA GLY A 141 5.53 11.47 -0.08
C GLY A 141 5.16 10.40 0.94
N TYR A 142 4.40 9.41 0.50
CA TYR A 142 4.01 8.27 1.31
C TYR A 142 5.23 7.42 1.73
N VAL A 143 6.17 7.16 0.80
CA VAL A 143 7.43 6.46 1.11
C VAL A 143 8.18 7.16 2.24
N ARG A 144 8.30 8.50 2.21
CA ARG A 144 8.96 9.26 3.29
C ARG A 144 8.23 9.08 4.63
N GLN A 145 6.89 9.10 4.64
CA GLN A 145 6.10 8.87 5.86
C GLN A 145 6.36 7.48 6.44
N VAL A 146 6.35 6.44 5.61
CA VAL A 146 6.62 5.06 6.03
C VAL A 146 8.05 4.92 6.56
N LEU A 147 9.04 5.48 5.88
CA LEU A 147 10.44 5.46 6.35
C LEU A 147 10.59 6.19 7.69
N THR A 148 9.95 7.35 7.85
CA THR A 148 9.94 8.09 9.12
C THR A 148 9.29 7.27 10.23
N ALA A 149 8.15 6.64 9.96
CA ALA A 149 7.47 5.76 10.92
C ALA A 149 8.31 4.54 11.30
N ALA A 150 9.16 4.06 10.39
CA ALA A 150 10.13 3.00 10.66
C ALA A 150 11.37 3.49 11.45
N GLY A 151 11.47 4.77 11.75
CA GLY A 151 12.66 5.37 12.38
C GLY A 151 13.86 5.54 11.45
N ILE A 152 13.62 5.47 10.15
CA ILE A 152 14.65 5.70 9.12
C ILE A 152 14.54 7.17 8.69
N TYR A 153 15.47 7.99 9.17
CA TYR A 153 15.56 9.39 8.76
C TYR A 153 16.48 9.48 7.54
N GLU A 154 15.96 9.97 6.43
CA GLU A 154 16.78 10.24 5.26
C GLU A 154 17.71 11.42 5.56
N GLN A 155 18.98 11.15 5.78
CA GLN A 155 20.03 12.18 5.86
C GLN A 155 20.39 12.75 4.48
N TYR A 156 19.82 12.16 3.42
CA TYR A 156 20.06 12.57 2.04
C TYR A 156 18.80 13.21 1.50
N GLY A 157 18.94 14.45 1.06
CA GLY A 157 17.86 15.18 0.38
C GLY A 157 17.26 14.38 -0.75
N ALA A 158 16.07 14.75 -1.16
CA ALA A 158 15.18 14.19 -2.16
C ALA A 158 15.72 12.98 -2.94
N MET A 159 14.92 11.89 -3.07
CA MET A 159 15.20 10.84 -4.03
C MET A 159 15.84 11.47 -5.28
N PRO A 160 17.01 10.98 -5.73
CA PRO A 160 17.59 11.51 -6.96
C PRO A 160 16.47 11.45 -8.03
N PRO A 161 16.32 12.51 -8.84
CA PRO A 161 15.35 12.46 -9.93
C PRO A 161 15.65 11.19 -10.71
N ILE A 162 14.63 10.38 -10.96
CA ILE A 162 14.76 9.18 -11.79
C ILE A 162 15.30 9.72 -13.11
N ALA A 163 16.57 9.43 -13.40
CA ALA A 163 17.13 9.70 -14.70
C ALA A 163 16.36 8.81 -15.67
N VAL A 164 15.34 9.37 -16.31
CA VAL A 164 14.77 8.78 -17.50
C VAL A 164 15.86 8.91 -18.55
N GLU A 165 16.69 7.89 -18.68
CA GLU A 165 17.50 7.74 -19.88
C GLU A 165 16.50 7.69 -21.04
N ARG A 166 16.33 8.82 -21.68
CA ARG A 166 15.73 8.89 -23.00
C ARG A 166 16.71 8.17 -23.93
N GLU A 167 16.49 6.88 -24.13
CA GLU A 167 17.03 6.25 -25.31
C GLU A 167 16.52 7.04 -26.51
N ALA A 168 17.44 7.82 -27.08
CA ALA A 168 17.26 8.46 -28.35
C ALA A 168 17.28 7.40 -29.42
N THR A 169 16.18 6.70 -29.64
CA THR A 169 16.01 5.89 -30.83
C THR A 169 15.07 6.61 -31.78
N ARG A 170 15.69 7.16 -32.82
CA ARG A 170 15.02 7.63 -34.04
C ARG A 170 14.10 6.52 -34.56
N SER A 171 12.81 6.75 -34.64
CA SER A 171 12.05 6.49 -35.86
C SER A 171 10.68 7.13 -35.77
N SER A 172 10.42 7.98 -36.71
CA SER A 172 9.15 8.62 -37.03
C SER A 172 8.10 7.59 -37.43
N LEU A 173 6.99 7.55 -36.66
CA LEU A 173 5.68 7.18 -37.23
C LEU A 173 4.60 7.94 -36.46
N LEU A 174 4.10 8.98 -37.09
CA LEU A 174 2.96 9.77 -36.66
C LEU A 174 1.70 8.89 -36.72
N VAL A 175 1.17 8.51 -35.58
CA VAL A 175 -0.24 8.11 -35.48
C VAL A 175 -0.93 9.14 -34.60
N ARG A 176 -1.75 9.96 -35.22
CA ARG A 176 -2.68 10.86 -34.52
C ARG A 176 -3.80 10.01 -33.91
N VAL A 177 -3.92 10.03 -32.60
CA VAL A 177 -5.10 9.57 -31.87
C VAL A 177 -5.78 10.80 -31.25
N PRO A 178 -7.10 10.97 -31.39
CA PRO A 178 -7.78 12.18 -30.92
C PRO A 178 -7.82 12.26 -29.40
N VAL A 179 -7.49 13.46 -28.89
CA VAL A 179 -7.55 13.80 -27.48
C VAL A 179 -9.02 13.98 -27.08
N ALA A 180 -9.55 13.06 -26.29
CA ALA A 180 -10.73 13.32 -25.48
C ALA A 180 -10.28 13.97 -24.17
N ARG A 181 -10.57 15.25 -24.01
CA ARG A 181 -10.48 15.92 -22.70
C ARG A 181 -11.65 15.43 -21.87
N HIS A 182 -11.38 14.90 -20.66
CA HIS A 182 -12.18 15.11 -19.44
C HIS A 182 -11.63 14.24 -18.32
N GLY A 183 -11.49 14.81 -17.12
CA GLY A 183 -11.35 14.10 -15.86
C GLY A 183 -10.02 14.31 -15.15
N SER A 184 -10.09 15.01 -14.04
CA SER A 184 -9.01 15.19 -13.05
C SER A 184 -8.41 13.84 -12.60
N PRO A 185 -7.10 13.77 -12.40
CA PRO A 185 -6.43 12.54 -12.00
C PRO A 185 -6.44 12.38 -10.48
N HIS A 186 -7.51 11.83 -9.93
CA HIS A 186 -7.55 11.47 -8.51
C HIS A 186 -8.38 10.21 -8.34
N THR A 187 -7.72 9.10 -8.52
CA THR A 187 -7.93 7.80 -7.84
C THR A 187 -7.00 6.80 -8.53
N ALA A 188 -5.76 6.72 -8.08
CA ALA A 188 -4.92 5.58 -8.41
C ALA A 188 -5.42 4.43 -7.53
N HIS A 189 -6.16 3.51 -8.13
CA HIS A 189 -6.57 2.29 -7.45
C HIS A 189 -5.35 1.40 -7.23
N LYS A 190 -5.24 0.81 -6.05
CA LYS A 190 -4.23 -0.19 -5.71
C LYS A 190 -4.50 -1.47 -6.50
N PHE A 191 -3.96 -1.58 -7.72
CA PHE A 191 -4.02 -2.80 -8.52
C PHE A 191 -2.85 -3.71 -8.17
N ILE A 192 -3.13 -5.00 -8.03
CA ILE A 192 -2.13 -6.01 -7.75
C ILE A 192 -1.96 -6.93 -8.95
N SER A 193 -0.73 -7.21 -9.34
CA SER A 193 -0.37 -8.22 -10.33
C SER A 193 -0.43 -9.64 -9.72
N PRO A 194 -0.72 -10.71 -10.48
CA PRO A 194 -0.85 -12.07 -9.91
C PRO A 194 0.44 -12.55 -9.26
N SER A 195 0.30 -13.07 -8.04
CA SER A 195 1.35 -13.44 -7.10
C SER A 195 2.08 -14.75 -7.42
N ARG A 196 3.36 -14.79 -7.10
CA ARG A 196 4.14 -16.00 -6.78
C ARG A 196 4.70 -15.84 -5.36
N ALA A 197 5.12 -16.93 -4.74
CA ALA A 197 5.59 -17.16 -3.37
C ALA A 197 6.00 -15.95 -2.50
N PRO A 198 5.81 -16.02 -1.18
CA PRO A 198 6.05 -14.91 -0.26
C PRO A 198 7.51 -14.45 -0.27
N ILE A 199 7.71 -13.14 -0.30
CA ILE A 199 9.02 -12.50 -0.21
C ILE A 199 9.11 -11.88 1.18
N LEU A 200 10.13 -12.26 1.92
CA LEU A 200 10.42 -11.66 3.21
C LEU A 200 11.07 -10.30 3.00
N VAL A 201 10.39 -9.25 3.42
CA VAL A 201 10.85 -7.87 3.26
C VAL A 201 11.05 -7.26 4.64
N THR A 202 12.28 -6.85 4.96
CA THR A 202 12.67 -6.32 6.27
C THR A 202 13.13 -4.87 6.20
N ILE A 203 12.68 -4.04 7.13
CA ILE A 203 13.33 -2.75 7.45
C ILE A 203 14.24 -2.98 8.65
N ALA A 204 15.55 -2.94 8.48
CA ALA A 204 16.51 -3.03 9.58
C ALA A 204 16.70 -1.67 10.26
N ARG A 205 16.96 -1.67 11.58
CA ARG A 205 17.20 -0.45 12.37
C ARG A 205 18.43 0.36 11.95
N THR A 206 19.29 -0.18 11.10
CA THR A 206 20.44 0.52 10.53
C THR A 206 20.12 0.90 9.10
N ALA A 207 19.65 2.12 8.87
CA ALA A 207 19.53 2.87 7.59
C ALA A 207 19.41 2.08 6.25
N GLN A 208 19.25 0.77 6.27
CA GLN A 208 19.12 -0.12 5.13
C GLN A 208 17.88 -1.00 5.27
N LEU A 209 17.08 -1.00 4.22
CA LEU A 209 16.00 -1.95 4.05
C LEU A 209 16.60 -3.29 3.61
N THR A 210 16.21 -4.41 4.20
CA THR A 210 16.77 -5.72 3.85
C THR A 210 15.67 -6.66 3.33
N ILE A 211 16.03 -7.45 2.33
CA ILE A 211 15.19 -8.51 1.76
C ILE A 211 15.90 -9.83 2.05
N PHE A 212 15.18 -10.80 2.49
CA PHE A 212 15.63 -12.18 2.63
C PHE A 212 14.94 -13.08 1.61
#